data_ff274205f0fec7e3e5d417d20a03c30d
#
_entry.id   ff274205f0fec7e3e5d417d20a03c30d
#
_cell.length_a   1.000
_cell.length_b   1.000
_cell.length_c   1.000
_cell.angle_alpha   90.00
_cell.angle_beta   90.00
_cell.angle_gamma   90.00
#
_symmetry.space_group_name_H-M   'P 1'
#
loop_
_entity.id
_entity.type
_entity.pdbx_description
1 polymer ?
#
loop_
_entity_poly.entity_id
_entity_poly.type
_entity_poly.pdbx_seq_one_letter_code
_entity_poly.pdbx_strand_id
1 'polypeptide(L)'
;MTKYITVIGLEVHAELKTKTKAFCSCSTAFGSLPNTHVCPVCLGMPGALPVLNKQVVDFAIKAGLALNCDIQKYNKFDRKNYFYPDLSKNYQISQFDKPICLGGHIDIVVDGEHKRIGVTRIHMEEDAGKLNHSGATISTSDSSAVDYNRAGVPLIEIVSEPDMRSAAEARTYMENLKAILEYTDVCDCKMQEGSLRCDANISIMPEGAKEFGTRAEIKNLNSFRALERAINYEVERQKEVLEDGGHVVQETRTWDEANGVTLSMRSKEEAHDYRYFPEPDLVPVQLDDAWIERIRETLPELPAQRQARLMSEHGLPEYDASQIVSTKAMAEYFDEAVKTAKDSKAVSNWLLGDVSAYMNNEGITIADFKVTPAHLAELVNLIKDGVLSSKLAKKVFAEMLKEDEAPKALVKKLGLEQVSDEGAILKLVEETIAENPQSVADYKAGKDKAIGFLVGQIMKKSRGKANPGMVTKMLKEKMQ
;
A
#
# COMPACT_ATOMS: atom_id res chain seq x y z
N MET A 1 19.59 -33.34 1.45
CA MET A 1 18.81 -32.42 0.60
C MET A 1 19.67 -31.19 0.35
N THR A 2 19.83 -30.81 -0.90
CA THR A 2 20.56 -29.61 -1.27
C THR A 2 19.78 -28.40 -0.76
N LYS A 3 20.44 -27.49 -0.03
CA LYS A 3 19.81 -26.24 0.39
C LYS A 3 19.90 -25.24 -0.75
N TYR A 4 18.75 -24.69 -1.15
CA TYR A 4 18.65 -23.71 -2.22
C TYR A 4 18.40 -22.32 -1.66
N ILE A 5 18.98 -21.32 -2.30
CA ILE A 5 18.72 -19.89 -2.09
C ILE A 5 17.85 -19.39 -3.21
N THR A 6 16.75 -18.73 -2.85
CA THR A 6 15.87 -18.05 -3.79
C THR A 6 16.47 -16.72 -4.20
N VAL A 7 16.36 -16.36 -5.48
CA VAL A 7 16.77 -15.07 -6.05
C VAL A 7 15.60 -14.49 -6.81
N ILE A 8 15.18 -13.28 -6.42
CA ILE A 8 14.00 -12.62 -6.97
C ILE A 8 14.36 -11.20 -7.39
N GLY A 9 13.98 -10.83 -8.61
CA GLY A 9 13.95 -9.47 -9.14
C GLY A 9 12.55 -9.15 -9.63
N LEU A 10 12.14 -7.89 -9.53
CA LEU A 10 10.84 -7.42 -9.95
C LEU A 10 10.95 -6.36 -11.04
N GLU A 11 10.05 -6.41 -12.01
CA GLU A 11 9.82 -5.40 -13.02
C GLU A 11 8.43 -4.80 -12.77
N VAL A 12 8.37 -3.51 -12.46
CA VAL A 12 7.13 -2.86 -12.04
C VAL A 12 6.79 -1.73 -13.00
N HIS A 13 5.63 -1.83 -13.63
CA HIS A 13 5.08 -0.80 -14.49
C HIS A 13 4.06 0.04 -13.72
N ALA A 14 4.24 1.36 -13.75
CA ALA A 14 3.32 2.30 -13.13
C ALA A 14 2.81 3.32 -14.15
N GLU A 15 1.50 3.37 -14.38
CA GLU A 15 0.87 4.40 -15.19
C GLU A 15 0.97 5.75 -14.49
N LEU A 16 1.50 6.75 -15.20
CA LEU A 16 1.67 8.08 -14.66
C LEU A 16 0.34 8.84 -14.65
N LYS A 17 0.04 9.49 -13.54
CA LYS A 17 -1.19 10.23 -13.30
C LYS A 17 -1.23 11.57 -14.06
N THR A 18 -0.94 11.53 -15.36
CA THR A 18 -1.05 12.69 -16.26
C THR A 18 -2.47 12.81 -16.80
N LYS A 19 -2.86 14.02 -17.20
CA LYS A 19 -4.18 14.26 -17.83
C LYS A 19 -4.19 13.85 -19.31
N THR A 20 -3.03 13.80 -19.94
CA THR A 20 -2.87 13.48 -21.35
C THR A 20 -1.80 12.42 -21.55
N LYS A 21 -1.87 11.73 -22.68
CA LYS A 21 -0.93 10.66 -23.07
C LYS A 21 0.51 11.16 -23.19
N ALA A 22 1.45 10.21 -23.32
CA ALA A 22 2.89 10.50 -23.34
C ALA A 22 3.30 11.39 -24.52
N PHE A 23 2.68 11.19 -25.67
CA PHE A 23 3.12 11.82 -26.93
C PHE A 23 2.01 12.52 -27.70
N CYS A 24 0.82 12.69 -27.12
CA CYS A 24 -0.31 13.41 -27.70
C CYS A 24 -1.24 13.99 -26.61
N SER A 25 -2.24 14.76 -27.03
CA SER A 25 -3.19 15.43 -26.13
C SER A 25 -4.43 14.60 -25.77
N CYS A 26 -4.52 13.32 -26.20
CA CYS A 26 -5.64 12.47 -25.82
C CYS A 26 -5.69 12.24 -24.31
N SER A 27 -6.92 12.13 -23.77
CA SER A 27 -7.13 11.87 -22.34
C SER A 27 -6.62 10.51 -21.92
N THR A 28 -6.12 10.43 -20.66
CA THR A 28 -5.74 9.20 -19.97
C THR A 28 -6.83 8.66 -19.06
N ALA A 29 -8.04 9.25 -19.07
CA ALA A 29 -9.11 8.87 -18.16
C ALA A 29 -9.53 7.40 -18.39
N PHE A 30 -9.58 6.64 -17.29
CA PHE A 30 -10.01 5.24 -17.27
C PHE A 30 -11.54 5.11 -17.41
N GLY A 31 -12.01 4.00 -17.98
CA GLY A 31 -13.44 3.64 -18.01
C GLY A 31 -14.28 4.31 -19.10
N SER A 32 -13.67 5.05 -20.04
CA SER A 32 -14.36 5.62 -21.19
C SER A 32 -14.76 4.56 -22.23
N LEU A 33 -15.71 4.89 -23.11
CA LEU A 33 -16.09 3.99 -24.19
C LEU A 33 -14.87 3.64 -25.07
N PRO A 34 -14.76 2.39 -25.55
CA PRO A 34 -13.60 1.95 -26.32
C PRO A 34 -13.32 2.85 -27.53
N ASN A 35 -12.05 3.11 -27.79
CA ASN A 35 -11.55 3.89 -28.92
C ASN A 35 -12.10 5.34 -29.02
N THR A 36 -12.47 5.96 -27.90
CA THR A 36 -12.90 7.37 -27.86
C THR A 36 -11.77 8.34 -27.49
N HIS A 37 -10.69 7.85 -26.86
CA HIS A 37 -9.50 8.63 -26.50
C HIS A 37 -8.34 8.32 -27.44
N VAL A 38 -8.56 8.51 -28.74
CA VAL A 38 -7.57 8.20 -29.78
C VAL A 38 -7.41 9.36 -30.77
N CYS A 39 -6.20 9.48 -31.33
CA CYS A 39 -5.89 10.46 -32.37
C CYS A 39 -4.87 9.84 -33.36
N PRO A 40 -4.56 10.50 -34.50
CA PRO A 40 -3.59 9.98 -35.45
C PRO A 40 -2.23 9.61 -34.86
N VAL A 41 -1.75 10.31 -33.81
CA VAL A 41 -0.47 10.02 -33.16
C VAL A 41 -0.52 8.69 -32.40
N CYS A 42 -1.45 8.51 -31.46
CA CYS A 42 -1.50 7.27 -30.67
C CYS A 42 -2.04 6.07 -31.48
N LEU A 43 -2.69 6.31 -32.64
CA LEU A 43 -3.05 5.25 -33.60
C LEU A 43 -1.91 4.92 -34.58
N GLY A 44 -0.79 5.64 -34.55
CA GLY A 44 0.35 5.38 -35.45
C GLY A 44 0.05 5.67 -36.91
N MET A 45 -0.78 6.64 -37.21
CA MET A 45 -1.13 7.01 -38.59
C MET A 45 0.09 7.61 -39.31
N PRO A 46 0.28 7.31 -40.61
CA PRO A 46 1.39 7.86 -41.39
C PRO A 46 1.43 9.38 -41.35
N GLY A 47 2.62 9.95 -41.08
CA GLY A 47 2.85 11.39 -41.03
C GLY A 47 2.51 12.08 -39.70
N ALA A 48 1.96 11.35 -38.72
CA ALA A 48 1.74 11.86 -37.38
C ALA A 48 3.05 11.78 -36.57
N LEU A 49 3.40 12.87 -35.87
CA LEU A 49 4.62 12.96 -35.06
C LEU A 49 4.30 13.05 -33.58
N PRO A 50 5.07 12.36 -32.71
CA PRO A 50 4.94 12.43 -31.26
C PRO A 50 5.41 13.80 -30.73
N VAL A 51 4.78 14.26 -29.64
CA VAL A 51 5.24 15.42 -28.86
C VAL A 51 5.28 15.04 -27.38
N LEU A 52 6.47 15.02 -26.80
CA LEU A 52 6.68 14.59 -25.42
C LEU A 52 5.93 15.46 -24.42
N ASN A 53 5.12 14.81 -23.60
CA ASN A 53 4.44 15.46 -22.48
C ASN A 53 5.45 15.75 -21.36
N LYS A 54 5.65 17.04 -21.06
CA LYS A 54 6.59 17.48 -20.02
C LYS A 54 6.27 16.88 -18.64
N GLN A 55 4.99 16.70 -18.29
CA GLN A 55 4.60 16.16 -17.00
C GLN A 55 5.05 14.69 -16.80
N VAL A 56 5.22 13.94 -17.89
CA VAL A 56 5.79 12.56 -17.85
C VAL A 56 7.22 12.62 -17.33
N VAL A 57 8.03 13.58 -17.84
CA VAL A 57 9.40 13.78 -17.38
C VAL A 57 9.43 14.25 -15.92
N ASP A 58 8.57 15.20 -15.54
CA ASP A 58 8.48 15.70 -14.16
C ASP A 58 8.13 14.55 -13.18
N PHE A 59 7.20 13.67 -13.55
CA PHE A 59 6.82 12.52 -12.72
C PHE A 59 7.89 11.43 -12.66
N ALA A 60 8.58 11.17 -13.76
CA ALA A 60 9.70 10.22 -13.78
C ALA A 60 10.86 10.70 -12.89
N ILE A 61 11.21 11.99 -12.94
CA ILE A 61 12.19 12.61 -12.03
C ILE A 61 11.73 12.47 -10.58
N LYS A 62 10.45 12.77 -10.32
CA LYS A 62 9.89 12.74 -8.95
C LYS A 62 9.93 11.32 -8.37
N ALA A 63 9.57 10.31 -9.16
CA ALA A 63 9.69 8.89 -8.77
C ALA A 63 11.14 8.50 -8.53
N GLY A 64 12.06 8.89 -9.43
CA GLY A 64 13.50 8.62 -9.28
C GLY A 64 14.09 9.21 -8.02
N LEU A 65 13.79 10.48 -7.72
CA LEU A 65 14.25 11.13 -6.50
C LEU A 65 13.70 10.46 -5.23
N ALA A 66 12.42 10.06 -5.25
CA ALA A 66 11.79 9.37 -4.13
C ALA A 66 12.36 7.96 -3.90
N LEU A 67 12.90 7.33 -4.95
CA LEU A 67 13.55 6.01 -4.92
C LEU A 67 15.08 6.10 -4.79
N ASN A 68 15.61 7.29 -4.47
CA ASN A 68 17.04 7.55 -4.29
C ASN A 68 17.89 7.25 -5.55
N CYS A 69 17.33 7.41 -6.74
CA CYS A 69 18.02 7.20 -8.00
C CYS A 69 18.85 8.42 -8.43
N ASP A 70 19.89 8.17 -9.21
CA ASP A 70 20.63 9.20 -9.95
C ASP A 70 19.85 9.61 -11.20
N ILE A 71 19.43 10.87 -11.26
CA ILE A 71 18.71 11.43 -12.41
C ILE A 71 19.70 11.71 -13.54
N GLN A 72 19.49 11.08 -14.70
CA GLN A 72 20.36 11.21 -15.86
C GLN A 72 20.02 12.46 -16.64
N LYS A 73 20.92 13.47 -16.62
CA LYS A 73 20.74 14.76 -17.29
C LYS A 73 20.58 14.64 -18.80
N TYR A 74 21.15 13.62 -19.40
CA TYR A 74 20.98 13.26 -20.80
C TYR A 74 20.32 11.90 -20.89
N ASN A 75 19.13 11.85 -21.43
CA ASN A 75 18.40 10.60 -21.67
C ASN A 75 17.66 10.68 -23.01
N LYS A 76 17.31 9.55 -23.59
CA LYS A 76 16.68 9.48 -24.91
C LYS A 76 15.65 8.38 -24.99
N PHE A 77 14.73 8.55 -25.91
CA PHE A 77 13.80 7.50 -26.30
C PHE A 77 14.36 6.64 -27.43
N ASP A 78 13.97 5.38 -27.41
CA ASP A 78 14.28 4.36 -28.40
C ASP A 78 12.99 3.68 -28.85
N ARG A 79 13.00 3.09 -30.05
CA ARG A 79 11.93 2.22 -30.51
C ARG A 79 12.23 0.79 -30.12
N LYS A 80 11.31 0.17 -29.34
CA LYS A 80 11.28 -1.26 -29.03
C LYS A 80 10.37 -1.92 -30.06
N ASN A 81 10.96 -2.60 -31.05
CA ASN A 81 10.20 -3.11 -32.18
C ASN A 81 9.66 -4.50 -31.90
N TYR A 82 8.37 -4.65 -31.89
CA TYR A 82 7.68 -5.93 -31.86
C TYR A 82 6.28 -5.76 -32.44
N PHE A 83 5.70 -6.87 -32.88
CA PHE A 83 4.40 -6.88 -33.54
C PHE A 83 3.36 -7.53 -32.62
N TYR A 84 2.33 -6.75 -32.26
CA TYR A 84 1.17 -7.24 -31.50
C TYR A 84 -0.09 -6.42 -31.86
N PRO A 85 -1.31 -7.01 -31.85
CA PRO A 85 -2.53 -6.31 -32.28
C PRO A 85 -2.86 -5.03 -31.52
N ASP A 86 -2.52 -4.94 -30.24
CA ASP A 86 -2.73 -3.76 -29.37
C ASP A 86 -1.63 -2.71 -29.48
N LEU A 87 -0.59 -2.98 -30.28
CA LEU A 87 0.50 -2.06 -30.53
C LEU A 87 0.30 -1.39 -31.90
N SER A 88 -0.39 -0.24 -31.91
CA SER A 88 -0.86 0.44 -33.11
C SER A 88 0.26 0.81 -34.11
N LYS A 89 1.46 1.09 -33.62
CA LYS A 89 2.64 1.50 -34.41
C LYS A 89 3.56 0.35 -34.79
N ASN A 90 3.35 -0.86 -34.25
CA ASN A 90 4.26 -2.01 -34.31
C ASN A 90 5.61 -1.78 -33.62
N TYR A 91 5.71 -0.75 -32.80
CA TYR A 91 6.79 -0.48 -31.88
C TYR A 91 6.27 0.27 -30.67
N GLN A 92 6.95 0.14 -29.56
CA GLN A 92 6.74 0.91 -28.35
C GLN A 92 7.85 1.95 -28.21
N ILE A 93 7.50 3.19 -27.93
CA ILE A 93 8.48 4.21 -27.54
C ILE A 93 8.84 3.96 -26.08
N SER A 94 10.12 3.70 -25.81
CA SER A 94 10.66 3.36 -24.51
C SER A 94 12.06 3.96 -24.36
N GLN A 95 12.81 3.64 -23.32
CA GLN A 95 14.21 4.03 -23.16
C GLN A 95 15.05 2.77 -22.94
N PHE A 96 16.13 2.59 -23.66
CA PHE A 96 16.96 1.40 -23.61
C PHE A 96 18.31 1.64 -22.93
N ASP A 97 19.26 2.27 -23.63
CA ASP A 97 20.63 2.47 -23.14
C ASP A 97 20.84 3.76 -22.35
N LYS A 98 19.91 4.71 -22.45
CA LYS A 98 19.95 6.00 -21.77
C LYS A 98 18.62 6.27 -21.03
N PRO A 99 18.30 5.51 -19.98
CA PRO A 99 17.10 5.74 -19.17
C PRO A 99 17.21 7.04 -18.38
N ILE A 100 16.08 7.55 -17.90
CA ILE A 100 16.04 8.78 -17.10
C ILE A 100 16.64 8.64 -15.71
N CYS A 101 16.56 7.44 -15.10
CA CYS A 101 17.12 7.18 -13.78
C CYS A 101 17.95 5.91 -13.77
N LEU A 102 19.06 5.96 -13.05
CA LEU A 102 19.93 4.79 -12.79
C LEU A 102 20.20 4.66 -11.30
N GLY A 103 20.40 3.43 -10.86
CA GLY A 103 20.63 3.13 -9.45
C GLY A 103 19.41 3.44 -8.60
N GLY A 104 19.59 3.49 -7.29
CA GLY A 104 18.54 3.74 -6.31
C GLY A 104 18.29 2.56 -5.40
N HIS A 105 17.35 2.73 -4.46
CA HIS A 105 17.02 1.66 -3.53
C HIS A 105 15.70 1.91 -2.79
N ILE A 106 15.15 0.82 -2.24
CA ILE A 106 14.08 0.83 -1.24
C ILE A 106 14.55 0.01 -0.05
N ASP A 107 14.46 0.57 1.15
CA ASP A 107 14.71 -0.17 2.39
C ASP A 107 13.41 -0.86 2.83
N ILE A 108 13.49 -2.14 3.18
CA ILE A 108 12.38 -2.97 3.64
C ILE A 108 12.68 -3.53 5.02
N VAL A 109 11.63 -3.86 5.79
CA VAL A 109 11.73 -4.56 7.08
C VAL A 109 10.86 -5.79 7.03
N VAL A 110 11.45 -6.97 7.16
CA VAL A 110 10.74 -8.26 7.18
C VAL A 110 11.20 -9.04 8.41
N ASP A 111 10.26 -9.49 9.23
CA ASP A 111 10.54 -10.21 10.48
C ASP A 111 11.53 -9.48 11.42
N GLY A 112 11.52 -8.13 11.39
CA GLY A 112 12.40 -7.28 12.19
C GLY A 112 13.81 -7.10 11.59
N GLU A 113 14.10 -7.69 10.45
CA GLU A 113 15.37 -7.51 9.74
C GLU A 113 15.26 -6.41 8.69
N HIS A 114 16.20 -5.46 8.71
CA HIS A 114 16.31 -4.38 7.75
C HIS A 114 17.14 -4.83 6.55
N LYS A 115 16.61 -4.60 5.35
CA LYS A 115 17.28 -4.95 4.11
C LYS A 115 17.10 -3.87 3.06
N ARG A 116 18.18 -3.55 2.36
CA ARG A 116 18.17 -2.66 1.21
C ARG A 116 18.02 -3.47 -0.07
N ILE A 117 17.02 -3.10 -0.88
CA ILE A 117 16.79 -3.67 -2.21
C ILE A 117 17.16 -2.59 -3.23
N GLY A 118 18.10 -2.91 -4.10
CA GLY A 118 18.54 -2.00 -5.15
C GLY A 118 17.48 -1.80 -6.23
N VAL A 119 17.49 -0.62 -6.84
CA VAL A 119 16.76 -0.30 -8.07
C VAL A 119 17.80 -0.11 -9.17
N THR A 120 17.77 -0.93 -10.20
CA THR A 120 18.71 -0.88 -11.33
C THR A 120 18.48 0.37 -12.16
N ARG A 121 17.23 0.63 -12.52
CA ARG A 121 16.83 1.77 -13.36
C ARG A 121 15.34 2.08 -13.25
N ILE A 122 15.01 3.30 -13.66
CA ILE A 122 13.65 3.69 -14.04
C ILE A 122 13.72 4.26 -15.44
N HIS A 123 12.84 3.81 -16.32
CA HIS A 123 12.74 4.36 -17.65
C HIS A 123 11.31 4.72 -18.03
N MET A 124 11.17 5.72 -18.89
CA MET A 124 9.87 6.16 -19.39
C MET A 124 9.48 5.35 -20.62
N GLU A 125 8.20 5.04 -20.74
CA GLU A 125 7.63 4.36 -21.90
C GLU A 125 6.14 4.71 -22.08
N GLU A 126 5.54 4.22 -23.14
CA GLU A 126 4.10 4.30 -23.38
C GLU A 126 3.44 2.93 -23.24
N ASP A 127 2.19 2.89 -22.79
CA ASP A 127 1.43 1.64 -22.72
C ASP A 127 0.87 1.24 -24.10
N ALA A 128 0.63 -0.06 -24.28
CA ALA A 128 -0.09 -0.62 -25.40
C ALA A 128 -1.62 -0.48 -25.22
N GLY A 129 -2.40 -0.77 -26.25
CA GLY A 129 -3.85 -0.88 -26.15
C GLY A 129 -4.29 -2.04 -25.26
N LYS A 130 -5.59 -2.31 -25.24
CA LYS A 130 -6.17 -3.42 -24.49
C LYS A 130 -6.83 -4.40 -25.44
N LEU A 131 -6.48 -5.70 -25.30
CA LEU A 131 -7.16 -6.79 -26.00
C LEU A 131 -8.30 -7.33 -25.14
N ASN A 132 -9.50 -7.37 -25.71
CA ASN A 132 -10.67 -7.97 -25.10
C ASN A 132 -11.04 -9.23 -25.92
N HIS A 133 -10.79 -10.40 -25.35
CA HIS A 133 -11.06 -11.68 -25.97
C HIS A 133 -12.54 -12.05 -25.83
N SER A 134 -13.14 -12.64 -26.89
CA SER A 134 -14.55 -13.06 -26.90
C SER A 134 -14.81 -14.33 -26.09
N GLY A 135 -13.77 -15.14 -25.81
CA GLY A 135 -13.83 -16.39 -25.04
C GLY A 135 -13.33 -16.25 -23.61
N ALA A 136 -13.53 -17.28 -22.80
CA ALA A 136 -13.04 -17.33 -21.43
C ALA A 136 -11.50 -17.36 -21.33
N THR A 137 -10.82 -17.81 -22.38
CA THR A 137 -9.34 -17.84 -22.51
C THR A 137 -8.95 -17.44 -23.92
N ILE A 138 -7.68 -17.07 -24.13
CA ILE A 138 -7.12 -16.75 -25.44
C ILE A 138 -7.31 -17.94 -26.41
N SER A 139 -7.11 -19.17 -25.93
CA SER A 139 -7.21 -20.39 -26.74
C SER A 139 -8.65 -20.77 -27.12
N THR A 140 -9.66 -20.23 -26.43
CA THR A 140 -11.08 -20.47 -26.68
C THR A 140 -11.79 -19.26 -27.34
N SER A 141 -11.02 -18.24 -27.73
CA SER A 141 -11.55 -17.01 -28.30
C SER A 141 -11.54 -17.07 -29.82
N ASP A 142 -12.71 -16.85 -30.45
CA ASP A 142 -12.85 -16.77 -31.91
C ASP A 142 -12.42 -15.40 -32.47
N SER A 143 -12.38 -14.38 -31.60
CA SER A 143 -12.03 -13.01 -31.98
C SER A 143 -11.53 -12.21 -30.77
N SER A 144 -10.81 -11.14 -31.06
CA SER A 144 -10.35 -10.18 -30.05
C SER A 144 -10.65 -8.76 -30.54
N ALA A 145 -11.35 -8.00 -29.70
CA ALA A 145 -11.54 -6.56 -29.93
C ALA A 145 -10.37 -5.77 -29.32
N VAL A 146 -9.90 -4.78 -30.07
CA VAL A 146 -8.80 -3.91 -29.62
C VAL A 146 -9.35 -2.56 -29.19
N ASP A 147 -9.01 -2.16 -27.97
CA ASP A 147 -9.28 -0.82 -27.44
C ASP A 147 -7.97 -0.04 -27.29
N TYR A 148 -7.80 1.00 -28.11
CA TYR A 148 -6.63 1.87 -28.12
C TYR A 148 -6.70 3.05 -27.15
N ASN A 149 -7.74 3.14 -26.28
CA ASN A 149 -7.80 4.22 -25.28
C ASN A 149 -6.56 4.23 -24.38
N ARG A 150 -6.03 3.06 -24.04
CA ARG A 150 -4.80 2.95 -23.23
C ARG A 150 -3.51 3.16 -24.04
N ALA A 151 -3.52 2.91 -25.34
CA ALA A 151 -2.33 3.07 -26.20
C ALA A 151 -1.75 4.49 -26.10
N GLY A 152 -0.49 4.60 -25.69
CA GLY A 152 0.18 5.87 -25.46
C GLY A 152 -0.02 6.46 -24.06
N VAL A 153 -0.72 5.81 -23.13
CA VAL A 153 -0.75 6.21 -21.72
C VAL A 153 0.67 6.14 -21.17
N PRO A 154 1.14 7.19 -20.45
CA PRO A 154 2.51 7.23 -19.97
C PRO A 154 2.75 6.19 -18.89
N LEU A 155 3.85 5.46 -19.01
CA LEU A 155 4.36 4.52 -18.04
C LEU A 155 5.76 4.89 -17.58
N ILE A 156 6.11 4.46 -16.38
CA ILE A 156 7.48 4.20 -15.98
C ILE A 156 7.63 2.72 -15.65
N GLU A 157 8.72 2.12 -16.09
CA GLU A 157 9.13 0.79 -15.65
C GLU A 157 10.25 0.93 -14.63
N ILE A 158 10.06 0.32 -13.46
CA ILE A 158 10.99 0.31 -12.33
C ILE A 158 11.54 -1.12 -12.21
N VAL A 159 12.82 -1.28 -12.43
CA VAL A 159 13.50 -2.58 -12.38
C VAL A 159 14.30 -2.68 -11.11
N SER A 160 14.00 -3.68 -10.27
CA SER A 160 14.80 -3.95 -9.06
C SER A 160 16.07 -4.74 -9.37
N GLU A 161 17.07 -4.63 -8.48
CA GLU A 161 18.14 -5.61 -8.41
C GLU A 161 17.58 -6.96 -7.90
N PRO A 162 18.22 -8.10 -8.25
CA PRO A 162 17.80 -9.43 -7.80
C PRO A 162 18.24 -9.70 -6.35
N ASP A 163 17.93 -8.78 -5.46
CA ASP A 163 18.38 -8.80 -4.06
C ASP A 163 17.43 -9.55 -3.14
N MET A 164 16.16 -9.71 -3.53
CA MET A 164 15.16 -10.36 -2.69
C MET A 164 15.37 -11.87 -2.61
N ARG A 165 15.12 -12.44 -1.43
CA ARG A 165 15.40 -13.85 -1.11
C ARG A 165 14.16 -14.62 -0.63
N SER A 166 13.03 -13.93 -0.46
CA SER A 166 11.77 -14.55 -0.08
C SER A 166 10.56 -13.85 -0.70
N ALA A 167 9.44 -14.55 -0.78
CA ALA A 167 8.17 -13.98 -1.23
C ALA A 167 7.70 -12.83 -0.31
N ALA A 168 7.97 -12.91 0.99
CA ALA A 168 7.67 -11.85 1.95
C ALA A 168 8.48 -10.57 1.66
N GLU A 169 9.78 -10.68 1.33
CA GLU A 169 10.60 -9.54 0.91
C GLU A 169 10.06 -8.90 -0.37
N ALA A 170 9.66 -9.70 -1.36
CA ALA A 170 9.10 -9.20 -2.62
C ALA A 170 7.76 -8.47 -2.41
N ARG A 171 6.91 -9.02 -1.55
CA ARG A 171 5.64 -8.38 -1.17
C ARG A 171 5.88 -7.05 -0.45
N THR A 172 6.76 -7.03 0.55
CA THR A 172 7.07 -5.81 1.32
C THR A 172 7.70 -4.74 0.44
N TYR A 173 8.59 -5.13 -0.50
CA TYR A 173 9.14 -4.22 -1.51
C TYR A 173 8.03 -3.57 -2.33
N MET A 174 7.07 -4.35 -2.83
CA MET A 174 5.96 -3.84 -3.63
C MET A 174 5.02 -2.95 -2.83
N GLU A 175 4.75 -3.28 -1.57
CA GLU A 175 3.94 -2.45 -0.66
C GLU A 175 4.63 -1.10 -0.40
N ASN A 176 5.94 -1.09 -0.16
CA ASN A 176 6.72 0.14 0.03
C ASN A 176 6.81 0.97 -1.26
N LEU A 177 7.07 0.33 -2.40
CA LEU A 177 7.10 1.01 -3.70
C LEU A 177 5.75 1.68 -4.00
N LYS A 178 4.65 0.94 -3.82
CA LYS A 178 3.29 1.48 -3.98
C LYS A 178 3.08 2.70 -3.10
N ALA A 179 3.41 2.63 -1.81
CA ALA A 179 3.26 3.75 -0.89
C ALA A 179 4.07 4.97 -1.36
N ILE A 180 5.32 4.80 -1.81
CA ILE A 180 6.17 5.88 -2.32
C ILE A 180 5.51 6.55 -3.54
N LEU A 181 5.01 5.76 -4.50
CA LEU A 181 4.37 6.29 -5.71
C LEU A 181 3.04 7.01 -5.41
N GLU A 182 2.25 6.51 -4.46
CA GLU A 182 1.03 7.17 -3.99
C GLU A 182 1.32 8.48 -3.24
N TYR A 183 2.33 8.50 -2.34
CA TYR A 183 2.72 9.70 -1.59
C TYR A 183 3.19 10.82 -2.51
N THR A 184 3.91 10.46 -3.56
CA THR A 184 4.41 11.42 -4.56
C THR A 184 3.36 11.86 -5.58
N ASP A 185 2.15 11.29 -5.56
CA ASP A 185 1.09 11.53 -6.55
C ASP A 185 1.50 11.23 -8.01
N VAL A 186 2.47 10.34 -8.20
CA VAL A 186 2.96 9.96 -9.52
C VAL A 186 2.05 8.94 -10.18
N CYS A 187 1.51 7.99 -9.41
CA CYS A 187 0.61 6.92 -9.84
C CYS A 187 -0.54 6.77 -8.82
N ASP A 188 -1.68 6.28 -9.24
CA ASP A 188 -2.80 5.89 -8.35
C ASP A 188 -2.70 4.44 -7.86
N CYS A 189 -1.75 3.68 -8.40
CA CYS A 189 -1.34 2.35 -7.96
C CYS A 189 -2.47 1.31 -7.82
N LYS A 190 -3.46 1.35 -8.71
CA LYS A 190 -4.58 0.42 -8.71
C LYS A 190 -4.29 -0.82 -9.55
N MET A 191 -3.88 -1.91 -8.93
CA MET A 191 -3.56 -3.15 -9.64
C MET A 191 -4.77 -3.73 -10.40
N GLN A 192 -6.00 -3.61 -9.87
CA GLN A 192 -7.21 -4.10 -10.52
C GLN A 192 -7.56 -3.33 -11.81
N GLU A 193 -7.21 -2.04 -11.87
CA GLU A 193 -7.41 -1.21 -13.06
C GLU A 193 -6.20 -1.30 -14.02
N GLY A 194 -5.09 -1.92 -13.57
CA GLY A 194 -3.87 -2.11 -14.35
C GLY A 194 -2.91 -0.92 -14.32
N SER A 195 -3.15 0.09 -13.49
CA SER A 195 -2.26 1.24 -13.36
C SER A 195 -0.97 0.93 -12.57
N LEU A 196 -0.92 -0.20 -11.85
CA LEU A 196 0.29 -0.78 -11.28
C LEU A 196 0.33 -2.27 -11.64
N ARG A 197 1.38 -2.69 -12.33
CA ARG A 197 1.61 -4.08 -12.75
C ARG A 197 2.98 -4.52 -12.27
N CYS A 198 3.12 -5.81 -11.99
CA CYS A 198 4.38 -6.39 -11.54
C CYS A 198 4.62 -7.72 -12.25
N ASP A 199 5.82 -7.88 -12.77
CA ASP A 199 6.33 -9.15 -13.27
C ASP A 199 7.48 -9.60 -12.33
N ALA A 200 7.52 -10.90 -11.99
CA ALA A 200 8.52 -11.45 -11.09
C ALA A 200 9.49 -12.37 -11.82
N ASN A 201 10.78 -12.09 -11.71
CA ASN A 201 11.86 -12.93 -12.18
C ASN A 201 12.38 -13.78 -11.01
N ILE A 202 12.26 -15.10 -11.12
CA ILE A 202 12.54 -16.04 -10.03
C ILE A 202 13.54 -17.08 -10.48
N SER A 203 14.60 -17.29 -9.71
CA SER A 203 15.50 -18.43 -9.83
C SER A 203 15.86 -18.97 -8.45
N ILE A 204 16.35 -20.21 -8.42
CA ILE A 204 16.98 -20.80 -7.24
C ILE A 204 18.39 -21.23 -7.57
N MET A 205 19.30 -21.13 -6.58
CA MET A 205 20.67 -21.60 -6.71
C MET A 205 21.09 -22.39 -5.47
N PRO A 206 21.97 -23.39 -5.59
CA PRO A 206 22.53 -24.09 -4.44
C PRO A 206 23.23 -23.12 -3.48
N GLU A 207 23.10 -23.33 -2.18
CA GLU A 207 23.82 -22.53 -1.18
C GLU A 207 25.35 -22.59 -1.43
N GLY A 208 25.99 -21.42 -1.50
CA GLY A 208 27.41 -21.28 -1.83
C GLY A 208 27.73 -21.20 -3.34
N ALA A 209 26.76 -21.32 -4.23
CA ALA A 209 26.95 -21.07 -5.65
C ALA A 209 27.32 -19.58 -5.89
N LYS A 210 28.17 -19.33 -6.89
CA LYS A 210 28.60 -17.97 -7.29
C LYS A 210 27.73 -17.35 -8.37
N GLU A 211 27.02 -18.17 -9.11
CA GLU A 211 26.18 -17.76 -10.24
C GLU A 211 24.71 -18.03 -9.91
N PHE A 212 23.84 -17.16 -10.39
CA PHE A 212 22.40 -17.34 -10.26
C PHE A 212 21.94 -18.53 -11.10
N GLY A 213 20.89 -19.19 -10.64
CA GLY A 213 20.21 -20.22 -11.41
C GLY A 213 19.45 -19.66 -12.61
N THR A 214 18.92 -20.56 -13.45
CA THR A 214 18.06 -20.17 -14.58
C THR A 214 16.77 -19.55 -14.08
N ARG A 215 16.42 -18.38 -14.57
CA ARG A 215 15.24 -17.64 -14.16
C ARG A 215 14.00 -18.02 -14.96
N ALA A 216 12.84 -18.02 -14.32
CA ALA A 216 11.53 -17.94 -14.94
C ALA A 216 10.90 -16.57 -14.65
N GLU A 217 10.27 -15.98 -15.64
CA GLU A 217 9.50 -14.74 -15.53
C GLU A 217 8.04 -15.08 -15.28
N ILE A 218 7.43 -14.55 -14.21
CA ILE A 218 6.02 -14.80 -13.89
C ILE A 218 5.22 -13.53 -14.14
N LYS A 219 4.19 -13.65 -14.98
CA LYS A 219 3.25 -12.57 -15.33
C LYS A 219 1.86 -12.78 -14.74
N ASN A 220 0.99 -11.79 -14.92
CA ASN A 220 -0.41 -11.82 -14.47
C ASN A 220 -0.57 -11.82 -12.93
N LEU A 221 0.25 -11.03 -12.25
CA LEU A 221 0.25 -10.88 -10.80
C LEU A 221 -0.63 -9.69 -10.40
N ASN A 222 -1.93 -9.92 -10.22
CA ASN A 222 -2.93 -8.87 -10.07
C ASN A 222 -3.17 -8.42 -8.61
N SER A 223 -2.39 -8.93 -7.66
CA SER A 223 -2.41 -8.52 -6.25
C SER A 223 -1.12 -8.90 -5.54
N PHE A 224 -0.81 -8.26 -4.42
CA PHE A 224 0.36 -8.63 -3.60
C PHE A 224 0.27 -10.06 -3.06
N ARG A 225 -0.94 -10.53 -2.78
CA ARG A 225 -1.17 -11.93 -2.40
C ARG A 225 -0.89 -12.90 -3.55
N ALA A 226 -1.29 -12.55 -4.77
CA ALA A 226 -0.98 -13.33 -5.97
C ALA A 226 0.54 -13.40 -6.20
N LEU A 227 1.25 -12.27 -6.06
CA LEU A 227 2.71 -12.21 -6.13
C LEU A 227 3.37 -13.17 -5.14
N GLU A 228 2.98 -13.10 -3.86
CA GLU A 228 3.54 -13.96 -2.81
C GLU A 228 3.27 -15.44 -3.06
N ARG A 229 2.05 -15.81 -3.46
CA ARG A 229 1.68 -17.20 -3.78
C ARG A 229 2.40 -17.72 -5.01
N ALA A 230 2.49 -16.91 -6.05
CA ALA A 230 3.17 -17.29 -7.29
C ALA A 230 4.66 -17.51 -7.09
N ILE A 231 5.34 -16.66 -6.31
CA ILE A 231 6.75 -16.83 -5.96
C ILE A 231 6.95 -18.13 -5.18
N ASN A 232 6.16 -18.38 -4.15
CA ASN A 232 6.28 -19.60 -3.34
C ASN A 232 6.07 -20.86 -4.19
N TYR A 233 5.03 -20.85 -5.04
CA TYR A 233 4.77 -21.99 -5.95
C TYR A 233 5.95 -22.21 -6.92
N GLU A 234 6.45 -21.16 -7.55
CA GLU A 234 7.52 -21.26 -8.54
C GLU A 234 8.85 -21.75 -7.92
N VAL A 235 9.16 -21.30 -6.70
CA VAL A 235 10.33 -21.78 -5.96
C VAL A 235 10.24 -23.29 -5.70
N GLU A 236 9.08 -23.79 -5.25
CA GLU A 236 8.91 -25.23 -5.02
C GLU A 236 8.94 -26.01 -6.34
N ARG A 237 8.29 -25.52 -7.40
CA ARG A 237 8.36 -26.14 -8.73
C ARG A 237 9.82 -26.26 -9.23
N GLN A 238 10.62 -25.20 -9.10
CA GLN A 238 12.04 -25.23 -9.54
C GLN A 238 12.86 -26.21 -8.68
N LYS A 239 12.59 -26.31 -7.37
CA LYS A 239 13.24 -27.30 -6.51
C LYS A 239 12.92 -28.74 -6.97
N GLU A 240 11.64 -29.05 -7.16
CA GLU A 240 11.20 -30.37 -7.64
C GLU A 240 11.91 -30.76 -8.95
N VAL A 241 11.92 -29.85 -9.94
CA VAL A 241 12.60 -30.07 -11.23
C VAL A 241 14.08 -30.39 -11.04
N LEU A 242 14.80 -29.67 -10.16
CA LEU A 242 16.23 -29.88 -9.94
C LEU A 242 16.51 -31.15 -9.10
N GLU A 243 15.66 -31.47 -8.12
CA GLU A 243 15.80 -32.68 -7.29
C GLU A 243 15.52 -33.95 -8.09
N ASP A 244 14.63 -33.87 -9.09
CA ASP A 244 14.36 -34.96 -10.05
C ASP A 244 15.46 -35.12 -11.13
N GLY A 245 16.52 -34.29 -11.05
CA GLY A 245 17.64 -34.32 -12.01
C GLY A 245 17.35 -33.63 -13.33
N GLY A 246 16.26 -32.87 -13.42
CA GLY A 246 15.92 -32.05 -14.59
C GLY A 246 16.64 -30.69 -14.59
N HIS A 247 16.23 -29.83 -15.52
CA HIS A 247 16.77 -28.48 -15.69
C HIS A 247 15.63 -27.46 -15.74
N VAL A 248 15.79 -26.35 -15.03
CA VAL A 248 14.90 -25.20 -15.17
C VAL A 248 15.14 -24.54 -16.52
N VAL A 249 14.07 -24.36 -17.27
CA VAL A 249 14.10 -23.68 -18.59
C VAL A 249 13.82 -22.19 -18.38
N GLN A 250 14.55 -21.34 -19.11
CA GLN A 250 14.27 -19.91 -19.13
C GLN A 250 13.02 -19.64 -19.97
N GLU A 251 11.91 -19.32 -19.31
CA GLU A 251 10.61 -19.15 -19.94
C GLU A 251 9.80 -18.05 -19.26
N THR A 252 8.78 -17.55 -19.96
CA THR A 252 7.72 -16.73 -19.39
C THR A 252 6.55 -17.63 -18.99
N ARG A 253 6.06 -17.46 -17.77
CA ARG A 253 4.95 -18.21 -17.19
C ARG A 253 3.85 -17.23 -16.78
N THR A 254 2.60 -17.67 -16.75
CA THR A 254 1.47 -16.92 -16.23
C THR A 254 1.00 -17.51 -14.91
N TRP A 255 0.63 -16.66 -13.95
CA TRP A 255 -0.03 -17.10 -12.74
C TRP A 255 -1.51 -17.39 -13.01
N ASP A 256 -1.96 -18.60 -12.68
CA ASP A 256 -3.35 -19.01 -12.67
C ASP A 256 -3.88 -18.93 -11.23
N GLU A 257 -4.58 -17.85 -10.92
CA GLU A 257 -5.09 -17.59 -9.56
C GLU A 257 -6.13 -18.64 -9.12
N ALA A 258 -6.92 -19.16 -10.07
CA ALA A 258 -7.98 -20.13 -9.76
C ALA A 258 -7.42 -21.48 -9.31
N ASN A 259 -6.37 -21.93 -9.98
CA ASN A 259 -5.73 -23.23 -9.70
C ASN A 259 -4.53 -23.09 -8.76
N GLY A 260 -3.99 -21.87 -8.56
CA GLY A 260 -2.84 -21.59 -7.70
C GLY A 260 -1.53 -22.16 -8.25
N VAL A 261 -1.34 -22.13 -9.57
CA VAL A 261 -0.18 -22.67 -10.28
C VAL A 261 0.38 -21.68 -11.30
N THR A 262 1.63 -21.86 -11.71
CA THR A 262 2.18 -21.17 -12.87
C THR A 262 2.09 -22.05 -14.11
N LEU A 263 1.70 -21.50 -15.25
CA LEU A 263 1.62 -22.19 -16.54
C LEU A 263 2.60 -21.58 -17.53
N SER A 264 3.28 -22.42 -18.31
CA SER A 264 4.21 -21.94 -19.36
C SER A 264 3.43 -21.20 -20.46
N MET A 265 3.93 -20.06 -20.87
CA MET A 265 3.38 -19.27 -21.99
C MET A 265 4.23 -19.41 -23.24
N ARG A 266 5.55 -19.18 -23.13
CA ARG A 266 6.51 -19.25 -24.23
C ARG A 266 7.91 -19.55 -23.71
N SER A 267 8.71 -20.22 -24.52
CA SER A 267 10.13 -20.45 -24.23
C SER A 267 10.99 -19.26 -24.70
N LYS A 268 12.25 -19.22 -24.25
CA LYS A 268 13.22 -18.19 -24.66
C LYS A 268 13.58 -18.28 -26.15
N GLU A 269 13.41 -19.43 -26.77
CA GLU A 269 13.64 -19.61 -28.22
C GLU A 269 12.71 -18.74 -29.07
N GLU A 270 11.55 -18.33 -28.49
CA GLU A 270 10.61 -17.40 -29.11
C GLU A 270 10.82 -15.94 -28.66
N ALA A 271 11.89 -15.65 -27.88
CA ALA A 271 12.16 -14.28 -27.44
C ALA A 271 12.50 -13.40 -28.66
N HIS A 272 11.73 -12.32 -28.80
CA HIS A 272 11.94 -11.38 -29.91
C HIS A 272 13.23 -10.58 -29.69
N ASP A 273 14.06 -10.48 -30.73
CA ASP A 273 15.05 -9.42 -30.81
C ASP A 273 14.31 -8.10 -31.09
N TYR A 274 14.22 -7.22 -30.09
CA TYR A 274 13.52 -5.96 -30.23
C TYR A 274 14.20 -4.94 -31.15
N ARG A 275 15.43 -5.19 -31.61
CA ARG A 275 16.16 -4.33 -32.55
C ARG A 275 16.01 -2.86 -32.21
N TYR A 276 16.37 -2.51 -30.97
CA TYR A 276 16.30 -1.13 -30.49
C TYR A 276 17.11 -0.18 -31.36
N PHE A 277 16.53 0.99 -31.65
CA PHE A 277 17.24 2.12 -32.23
C PHE A 277 16.63 3.44 -31.70
N PRO A 278 17.39 4.56 -31.72
CA PRO A 278 16.89 5.83 -31.24
C PRO A 278 15.60 6.25 -31.94
N GLU A 279 14.62 6.76 -31.20
CA GLU A 279 13.38 7.32 -31.74
C GLU A 279 13.69 8.58 -32.55
N PRO A 280 13.57 8.55 -33.89
CA PRO A 280 14.02 9.66 -34.73
C PRO A 280 13.13 10.92 -34.62
N ASP A 281 11.88 10.75 -34.17
CA ASP A 281 10.90 11.83 -34.08
C ASP A 281 10.92 12.55 -32.72
N LEU A 282 11.75 12.09 -31.78
CA LEU A 282 11.94 12.70 -30.46
C LEU A 282 13.41 13.08 -30.27
N VAL A 283 13.66 14.36 -29.96
CA VAL A 283 15.00 14.79 -29.57
C VAL A 283 15.36 14.24 -28.19
N PRO A 284 16.65 13.98 -27.90
CA PRO A 284 17.08 13.61 -26.56
C PRO A 284 16.64 14.63 -25.51
N VAL A 285 16.25 14.13 -24.36
CA VAL A 285 15.85 14.97 -23.21
C VAL A 285 17.11 15.43 -22.48
N GLN A 286 17.25 16.74 -22.33
CA GLN A 286 18.32 17.34 -21.55
C GLN A 286 17.74 18.02 -20.32
N LEU A 287 18.18 17.56 -19.15
CA LEU A 287 17.77 18.10 -17.86
C LEU A 287 18.89 18.95 -17.27
N ASP A 288 18.54 20.12 -16.77
CA ASP A 288 19.45 20.93 -15.96
C ASP A 288 19.20 20.74 -14.46
N ASP A 289 20.16 21.18 -13.66
CA ASP A 289 20.06 21.08 -12.20
C ASP A 289 18.85 21.85 -11.65
N ALA A 290 18.52 22.98 -12.26
CA ALA A 290 17.38 23.80 -11.84
C ALA A 290 16.04 23.08 -12.04
N TRP A 291 15.90 22.30 -13.10
CA TRP A 291 14.69 21.48 -13.31
C TRP A 291 14.59 20.37 -12.27
N ILE A 292 15.68 19.64 -12.03
CA ILE A 292 15.71 18.54 -11.06
C ILE A 292 15.42 19.09 -9.65
N GLU A 293 16.06 20.21 -9.26
CA GLU A 293 15.85 20.79 -7.94
C GLU A 293 14.42 21.29 -7.73
N ARG A 294 13.84 21.95 -8.74
CA ARG A 294 12.43 22.35 -8.69
C ARG A 294 11.50 21.16 -8.43
N ILE A 295 11.77 19.98 -9.02
CA ILE A 295 10.98 18.78 -8.74
C ILE A 295 11.27 18.26 -7.33
N ARG A 296 12.53 18.30 -6.88
CA ARG A 296 12.92 17.91 -5.52
C ARG A 296 12.16 18.68 -4.45
N GLU A 297 12.00 19.98 -4.63
CA GLU A 297 11.25 20.86 -3.72
C GLU A 297 9.74 20.48 -3.64
N THR A 298 9.21 19.75 -4.62
CA THR A 298 7.82 19.28 -4.61
C THR A 298 7.63 17.91 -3.95
N LEU A 299 8.73 17.27 -3.50
CA LEU A 299 8.60 15.98 -2.82
C LEU A 299 7.90 16.17 -1.46
N PRO A 300 6.88 15.38 -1.18
CA PRO A 300 6.30 15.35 0.16
C PRO A 300 7.24 14.62 1.14
N GLU A 301 6.90 14.66 2.42
CA GLU A 301 7.47 13.73 3.39
C GLU A 301 7.15 12.29 2.97
N LEU A 302 8.17 11.48 2.73
CA LEU A 302 8.03 10.11 2.25
C LEU A 302 7.64 9.14 3.39
N PRO A 303 7.07 7.96 3.10
CA PRO A 303 6.61 7.01 4.12
C PRO A 303 7.63 6.71 5.22
N ALA A 304 8.89 6.44 4.86
CA ALA A 304 9.95 6.13 5.82
C ALA A 304 10.29 7.33 6.72
N GLN A 305 10.32 8.55 6.16
CA GLN A 305 10.56 9.78 6.93
C GLN A 305 9.40 10.03 7.90
N ARG A 306 8.16 9.88 7.42
CA ARG A 306 6.96 10.04 8.24
C ARG A 306 6.89 8.99 9.35
N GLN A 307 7.23 7.73 9.06
CA GLN A 307 7.32 6.68 10.07
C GLN A 307 8.30 7.06 11.19
N ALA A 308 9.51 7.49 10.82
CA ALA A 308 10.51 7.94 11.79
C ALA A 308 10.01 9.13 12.63
N ARG A 309 9.30 10.08 12.01
CA ARG A 309 8.69 11.22 12.72
C ARG A 309 7.58 10.74 13.68
N LEU A 310 6.68 9.86 13.26
CA LEU A 310 5.62 9.34 14.13
C LEU A 310 6.19 8.59 15.35
N MET A 311 7.28 7.86 15.17
CA MET A 311 7.98 7.20 16.27
C MET A 311 8.64 8.22 17.23
N SER A 312 9.33 9.22 16.70
CA SER A 312 10.09 10.18 17.51
C SER A 312 9.21 11.24 18.19
N GLU A 313 8.23 11.81 17.49
CA GLU A 313 7.39 12.91 17.99
C GLU A 313 6.17 12.41 18.79
N HIS A 314 5.59 11.27 18.39
CA HIS A 314 4.36 10.73 18.99
C HIS A 314 4.60 9.48 19.83
N GLY A 315 5.83 8.95 19.89
CA GLY A 315 6.19 7.78 20.68
C GLY A 315 5.48 6.51 20.24
N LEU A 316 5.13 6.40 18.94
CA LEU A 316 4.47 5.21 18.42
C LEU A 316 5.46 4.05 18.31
N PRO A 317 5.01 2.80 18.56
CA PRO A 317 5.76 1.62 18.19
C PRO A 317 6.02 1.58 16.68
N GLU A 318 7.12 0.96 16.26
CA GLU A 318 7.49 0.83 14.85
C GLU A 318 6.38 0.19 14.01
N TYR A 319 5.78 -0.89 14.51
CA TYR A 319 4.68 -1.56 13.84
C TYR A 319 3.47 -0.64 13.64
N ASP A 320 3.04 0.09 14.68
CA ASP A 320 1.89 0.99 14.58
C ASP A 320 2.17 2.12 13.57
N ALA A 321 3.37 2.71 13.64
CA ALA A 321 3.79 3.75 12.72
C ALA A 321 3.84 3.23 11.26
N SER A 322 4.36 2.02 11.02
CA SER A 322 4.40 1.41 9.69
C SER A 322 3.00 1.18 9.11
N GLN A 323 2.05 0.75 9.93
CA GLN A 323 0.66 0.56 9.50
C GLN A 323 -0.02 1.89 9.13
N ILE A 324 0.20 2.94 9.92
CA ILE A 324 -0.37 4.27 9.65
C ILE A 324 0.18 4.86 8.35
N VAL A 325 1.49 4.72 8.08
CA VAL A 325 2.10 5.27 6.87
C VAL A 325 1.92 4.39 5.62
N SER A 326 1.29 3.22 5.75
CA SER A 326 1.08 2.29 4.62
C SER A 326 0.29 2.89 3.46
N THR A 327 -0.56 3.88 3.73
CA THR A 327 -1.23 4.70 2.73
C THR A 327 -1.16 6.18 3.09
N LYS A 328 -1.04 7.04 2.08
CA LYS A 328 -1.01 8.50 2.26
C LYS A 328 -2.24 9.00 3.02
N ALA A 329 -3.43 8.54 2.65
CA ALA A 329 -4.68 8.99 3.25
C ALA A 329 -4.79 8.62 4.74
N MET A 330 -4.33 7.44 5.16
CA MET A 330 -4.31 7.03 6.57
C MET A 330 -3.36 7.90 7.39
N ALA A 331 -2.18 8.17 6.84
CA ALA A 331 -1.18 9.00 7.50
C ALA A 331 -1.65 10.47 7.62
N GLU A 332 -2.28 11.01 6.59
CA GLU A 332 -2.87 12.36 6.63
C GLU A 332 -4.02 12.44 7.65
N TYR A 333 -4.86 11.42 7.71
CA TYR A 333 -5.93 11.34 8.72
C TYR A 333 -5.35 11.34 10.15
N PHE A 334 -4.31 10.55 10.40
CA PHE A 334 -3.63 10.51 11.69
C PHE A 334 -3.02 11.89 12.03
N ASP A 335 -2.25 12.46 11.12
CA ASP A 335 -1.61 13.78 11.33
C ASP A 335 -2.65 14.88 11.64
N GLU A 336 -3.81 14.84 10.97
CA GLU A 336 -4.87 15.81 11.26
C GLU A 336 -5.51 15.57 12.64
N ALA A 337 -5.76 14.30 12.99
CA ALA A 337 -6.36 13.97 14.29
C ALA A 337 -5.45 14.37 15.47
N VAL A 338 -4.15 14.14 15.37
CA VAL A 338 -3.21 14.43 16.48
C VAL A 338 -2.99 15.93 16.71
N LYS A 339 -3.36 16.82 15.77
CA LYS A 339 -3.30 18.27 16.01
C LYS A 339 -4.13 18.72 17.20
N THR A 340 -5.23 18.04 17.47
CA THR A 340 -6.17 18.39 18.53
C THR A 340 -6.31 17.31 19.60
N ALA A 341 -5.77 16.12 19.37
CA ALA A 341 -5.80 15.04 20.34
C ALA A 341 -4.76 15.23 21.45
N LYS A 342 -5.17 14.92 22.68
CA LYS A 342 -4.31 14.94 23.88
C LYS A 342 -3.44 13.69 24.03
N ASP A 343 -3.68 12.66 23.20
CA ASP A 343 -3.00 11.37 23.29
C ASP A 343 -2.90 10.73 21.90
N SER A 344 -1.74 10.92 21.25
CA SER A 344 -1.48 10.42 19.91
C SER A 344 -1.49 8.89 19.83
N LYS A 345 -1.04 8.21 20.90
CA LYS A 345 -1.04 6.74 20.94
C LYS A 345 -2.46 6.19 21.03
N ALA A 346 -3.36 6.88 21.75
CA ALA A 346 -4.77 6.50 21.79
C ALA A 346 -5.43 6.69 20.41
N VAL A 347 -5.07 7.75 19.65
CA VAL A 347 -5.52 7.93 18.26
C VAL A 347 -5.06 6.76 17.39
N SER A 348 -3.77 6.38 17.47
CA SER A 348 -3.23 5.22 16.76
C SER A 348 -4.01 3.94 17.09
N ASN A 349 -4.26 3.67 18.37
CA ASN A 349 -5.01 2.48 18.79
C ASN A 349 -6.43 2.44 18.22
N TRP A 350 -7.12 3.59 18.17
CA TRP A 350 -8.46 3.68 17.56
C TRP A 350 -8.41 3.45 16.05
N LEU A 351 -7.45 4.07 15.36
CA LEU A 351 -7.29 3.93 13.91
C LEU A 351 -6.99 2.47 13.51
N LEU A 352 -6.00 1.86 14.17
CA LEU A 352 -5.56 0.50 13.84
C LEU A 352 -6.51 -0.57 14.40
N GLY A 353 -7.35 -0.22 15.38
CA GLY A 353 -8.34 -1.09 15.99
C GLY A 353 -9.74 -0.92 15.39
N ASP A 354 -10.58 -0.14 16.10
CA ASP A 354 -12.02 -0.05 15.80
C ASP A 354 -12.32 0.58 14.42
N VAL A 355 -11.52 1.56 13.96
CA VAL A 355 -11.67 2.19 12.65
C VAL A 355 -11.30 1.22 11.53
N SER A 356 -10.13 0.57 11.61
CA SER A 356 -9.69 -0.42 10.61
C SER A 356 -10.64 -1.62 10.56
N ALA A 357 -11.14 -2.10 11.70
CA ALA A 357 -12.13 -3.17 11.73
C ALA A 357 -13.43 -2.79 11.01
N TYR A 358 -13.91 -1.56 11.20
CA TYR A 358 -15.09 -1.05 10.51
C TYR A 358 -14.85 -0.94 8.99
N MET A 359 -13.73 -0.34 8.58
CA MET A 359 -13.38 -0.22 7.16
C MET A 359 -13.30 -1.57 6.46
N ASN A 360 -12.66 -2.55 7.10
CA ASN A 360 -12.55 -3.91 6.55
C ASN A 360 -13.91 -4.60 6.39
N ASN A 361 -14.82 -4.43 7.35
CA ASN A 361 -16.15 -5.01 7.31
C ASN A 361 -17.02 -4.38 6.21
N GLU A 362 -16.92 -3.07 6.02
CA GLU A 362 -17.68 -2.33 4.99
C GLU A 362 -17.00 -2.36 3.60
N GLY A 363 -15.75 -2.83 3.51
CA GLY A 363 -14.98 -2.83 2.27
C GLY A 363 -14.64 -1.42 1.76
N ILE A 364 -14.44 -0.47 2.66
CA ILE A 364 -14.12 0.93 2.34
C ILE A 364 -12.70 1.31 2.74
N THR A 365 -12.21 2.42 2.21
CA THR A 365 -10.92 3.02 2.59
C THR A 365 -11.11 4.16 3.59
N ILE A 366 -10.00 4.66 4.17
CA ILE A 366 -10.05 5.82 5.07
C ILE A 366 -10.53 7.09 4.35
N ALA A 367 -10.37 7.18 3.02
CA ALA A 367 -10.88 8.29 2.23
C ALA A 367 -12.42 8.31 2.16
N ASP A 368 -13.05 7.15 2.31
CA ASP A 368 -14.52 6.99 2.31
C ASP A 368 -15.08 6.98 3.75
N PHE A 369 -14.21 7.03 4.76
CA PHE A 369 -14.58 6.95 6.16
C PHE A 369 -15.28 8.24 6.60
N LYS A 370 -16.49 8.12 7.15
CA LYS A 370 -17.35 9.26 7.45
C LYS A 370 -16.89 10.10 8.64
N VAL A 371 -16.36 9.44 9.68
CA VAL A 371 -15.94 10.15 10.91
C VAL A 371 -14.70 10.98 10.61
N THR A 372 -14.78 12.27 10.87
CA THR A 372 -13.68 13.20 10.63
C THR A 372 -12.53 13.00 11.63
N PRO A 373 -11.27 13.33 11.26
CA PRO A 373 -10.13 13.29 12.18
C PRO A 373 -10.37 14.08 13.47
N ALA A 374 -11.02 15.24 13.36
CA ALA A 374 -11.33 16.10 14.52
C ALA A 374 -12.30 15.43 15.49
N HIS A 375 -13.31 14.73 14.97
CA HIS A 375 -14.28 14.01 15.82
C HIS A 375 -13.65 12.77 16.47
N LEU A 376 -12.76 12.06 15.77
CA LEU A 376 -12.00 10.97 16.41
C LEU A 376 -11.11 11.50 17.55
N ALA A 377 -10.42 12.62 17.32
CA ALA A 377 -9.61 13.27 18.34
C ALA A 377 -10.45 13.73 19.54
N GLU A 378 -11.63 14.30 19.31
CA GLU A 378 -12.55 14.69 20.39
C GLU A 378 -13.01 13.47 21.20
N LEU A 379 -13.33 12.34 20.55
CA LEU A 379 -13.68 11.09 21.23
C LEU A 379 -12.54 10.61 22.14
N VAL A 380 -11.31 10.62 21.62
CA VAL A 380 -10.10 10.26 22.39
C VAL A 380 -9.92 11.20 23.58
N ASN A 381 -10.12 12.51 23.38
CA ASN A 381 -10.02 13.50 24.46
C ASN A 381 -11.06 13.28 25.57
N LEU A 382 -12.30 12.93 25.22
CA LEU A 382 -13.34 12.61 26.20
C LEU A 382 -12.99 11.38 27.07
N ILE A 383 -12.28 10.40 26.49
CA ILE A 383 -11.76 9.25 27.23
C ILE A 383 -10.63 9.70 28.16
N LYS A 384 -9.67 10.48 27.64
CA LYS A 384 -8.51 10.98 28.40
C LYS A 384 -8.92 11.85 29.57
N ASP A 385 -9.94 12.68 29.36
CA ASP A 385 -10.51 13.58 30.40
C ASP A 385 -11.42 12.84 31.39
N GLY A 386 -11.64 11.53 31.25
CA GLY A 386 -12.46 10.72 32.12
C GLY A 386 -13.96 10.97 31.99
N VAL A 387 -14.40 11.68 30.94
CA VAL A 387 -15.83 11.90 30.64
C VAL A 387 -16.50 10.63 30.14
N LEU A 388 -15.74 9.80 29.39
CA LEU A 388 -16.17 8.50 28.87
C LEU A 388 -15.25 7.37 29.34
N SER A 389 -15.84 6.24 29.72
CA SER A 389 -15.09 4.98 29.77
C SER A 389 -14.88 4.44 28.36
N SER A 390 -13.85 3.60 28.14
CA SER A 390 -13.60 2.96 26.85
C SER A 390 -14.83 2.20 26.30
N LYS A 391 -15.62 1.58 27.18
CA LYS A 391 -16.88 0.89 26.81
C LYS A 391 -17.95 1.85 26.31
N LEU A 392 -18.09 3.02 26.93
CA LEU A 392 -19.06 4.04 26.53
C LEU A 392 -18.59 4.74 25.24
N ALA A 393 -17.29 4.96 25.09
CA ALA A 393 -16.71 5.53 23.89
C ALA A 393 -17.01 4.66 22.64
N LYS A 394 -16.98 3.33 22.76
CA LYS A 394 -17.37 2.44 21.64
C LYS A 394 -18.84 2.58 21.26
N LYS A 395 -19.72 2.90 22.20
CA LYS A 395 -21.14 3.19 21.91
C LYS A 395 -21.30 4.52 21.18
N VAL A 396 -20.56 5.55 21.62
CA VAL A 396 -20.54 6.86 20.94
C VAL A 396 -20.00 6.70 19.52
N PHE A 397 -18.90 5.96 19.36
CA PHE A 397 -18.31 5.68 18.05
C PHE A 397 -19.30 4.97 17.10
N ALA A 398 -20.05 3.99 17.59
CA ALA A 398 -21.08 3.31 16.80
C ALA A 398 -22.19 4.25 16.30
N GLU A 399 -22.53 5.31 17.05
CA GLU A 399 -23.45 6.33 16.59
C GLU A 399 -22.78 7.29 15.58
N MET A 400 -21.50 7.67 15.81
CA MET A 400 -20.74 8.49 14.86
C MET A 400 -20.61 7.84 13.47
N LEU A 401 -20.57 6.51 13.40
CA LEU A 401 -20.52 5.77 12.13
C LEU A 401 -21.81 5.91 11.29
N LYS A 402 -22.95 6.20 11.93
CA LYS A 402 -24.23 6.42 11.22
C LYS A 402 -24.25 7.80 10.57
N GLU A 403 -23.95 8.81 11.36
CA GLU A 403 -23.84 10.21 10.95
C GLU A 403 -22.67 10.82 11.74
N ASP A 404 -21.77 11.54 11.07
CA ASP A 404 -20.60 12.18 11.71
C ASP A 404 -21.07 13.36 12.59
N GLU A 405 -21.69 13.05 13.73
CA GLU A 405 -22.09 14.03 14.75
C GLU A 405 -20.97 14.17 15.81
N ALA A 406 -20.74 15.38 16.29
CA ALA A 406 -19.71 15.66 17.28
C ALA A 406 -19.85 14.78 18.54
N PRO A 407 -18.79 14.09 18.99
CA PRO A 407 -18.83 13.19 20.15
C PRO A 407 -19.45 13.79 21.41
N LYS A 408 -19.15 15.04 21.75
CA LYS A 408 -19.76 15.74 22.91
C LYS A 408 -21.27 15.89 22.77
N ALA A 409 -21.76 16.14 21.56
CA ALA A 409 -23.21 16.24 21.33
C ALA A 409 -23.88 14.88 21.52
N LEU A 410 -23.28 13.81 20.98
CA LEU A 410 -23.75 12.43 21.15
C LEU A 410 -23.72 11.99 22.63
N VAL A 411 -22.68 12.33 23.38
CA VAL A 411 -22.57 12.03 24.80
C VAL A 411 -23.75 12.63 25.57
N LYS A 412 -24.11 13.89 25.31
CA LYS A 412 -25.27 14.56 25.90
C LYS A 412 -26.58 13.93 25.46
N LYS A 413 -26.77 13.74 24.17
CA LYS A 413 -27.97 13.14 23.54
C LYS A 413 -28.27 11.74 24.09
N LEU A 414 -27.24 10.94 24.34
CA LEU A 414 -27.36 9.57 24.84
C LEU A 414 -27.28 9.48 26.37
N GLY A 415 -27.02 10.61 27.07
CA GLY A 415 -26.86 10.65 28.52
C GLY A 415 -25.74 9.74 29.03
N LEU A 416 -24.61 9.69 28.31
CA LEU A 416 -23.48 8.77 28.56
C LEU A 416 -22.35 9.41 29.37
N GLU A 417 -22.53 10.63 29.88
CA GLU A 417 -21.54 11.28 30.75
C GLU A 417 -21.22 10.39 31.96
N GLN A 418 -19.94 10.20 32.25
CA GLN A 418 -19.51 9.51 33.45
C GLN A 418 -19.89 10.37 34.67
N VAL A 419 -20.42 9.71 35.68
CA VAL A 419 -20.63 10.33 37.01
C VAL A 419 -19.25 10.40 37.67
N SER A 420 -18.67 11.60 37.66
CA SER A 420 -17.41 11.92 38.36
C SER A 420 -17.64 12.72 39.63
N ASP A 421 -18.91 12.94 40.00
CA ASP A 421 -19.27 13.56 41.30
C ASP A 421 -18.89 12.62 42.44
N GLU A 422 -17.86 13.02 43.20
CA GLU A 422 -17.36 12.26 44.34
C GLU A 422 -18.45 11.92 45.35
N GLY A 423 -19.42 12.82 45.59
CA GLY A 423 -20.53 12.59 46.49
C GLY A 423 -21.49 11.51 46.00
N ALA A 424 -21.80 11.50 44.69
CA ALA A 424 -22.66 10.47 44.11
C ALA A 424 -21.98 9.10 44.08
N ILE A 425 -20.67 9.06 43.75
CA ILE A 425 -19.90 7.81 43.80
C ILE A 425 -19.75 7.30 45.23
N LEU A 426 -19.47 8.18 46.19
CA LEU A 426 -19.33 7.81 47.59
C LEU A 426 -20.59 7.15 48.14
N LYS A 427 -21.77 7.70 47.81
CA LYS A 427 -23.05 7.10 48.18
C LYS A 427 -23.23 5.68 47.62
N LEU A 428 -22.90 5.47 46.35
CA LEU A 428 -22.95 4.14 45.74
C LEU A 428 -21.93 3.16 46.35
N VAL A 429 -20.75 3.64 46.74
CA VAL A 429 -19.73 2.87 47.46
C VAL A 429 -20.25 2.45 48.83
N GLU A 430 -20.80 3.38 49.65
CA GLU A 430 -21.33 3.08 50.97
C GLU A 430 -22.53 2.11 50.93
N GLU A 431 -23.47 2.31 49.99
CA GLU A 431 -24.58 1.39 49.76
C GLU A 431 -24.08 -0.01 49.36
N THR A 432 -23.08 -0.09 48.50
CA THR A 432 -22.55 -1.39 48.03
C THR A 432 -21.77 -2.12 49.10
N ILE A 433 -21.03 -1.40 49.95
CA ILE A 433 -20.34 -1.97 51.12
C ILE A 433 -21.40 -2.53 52.12
N ALA A 434 -22.47 -1.79 52.39
CA ALA A 434 -23.53 -2.20 53.30
C ALA A 434 -24.29 -3.45 52.81
N GLU A 435 -24.53 -3.54 51.50
CA GLU A 435 -25.24 -4.67 50.88
C GLU A 435 -24.39 -5.96 50.74
N ASN A 436 -23.04 -5.84 50.80
CA ASN A 436 -22.12 -6.97 50.52
C ASN A 436 -21.13 -7.20 51.68
N PRO A 437 -21.57 -7.41 52.94
CA PRO A 437 -20.69 -7.50 54.10
C PRO A 437 -19.68 -8.67 53.98
N GLN A 438 -20.08 -9.79 53.34
CA GLN A 438 -19.21 -10.94 53.16
C GLN A 438 -18.03 -10.62 52.24
N SER A 439 -18.27 -9.89 51.13
CA SER A 439 -17.20 -9.49 50.20
C SER A 439 -16.24 -8.49 50.85
N VAL A 440 -16.73 -7.62 51.72
CA VAL A 440 -15.91 -6.70 52.53
C VAL A 440 -15.03 -7.47 53.51
N ALA A 441 -15.58 -8.49 54.20
CA ALA A 441 -14.81 -9.35 55.10
C ALA A 441 -13.73 -10.16 54.34
N ASP A 442 -14.07 -10.67 53.17
CA ASP A 442 -13.13 -11.38 52.33
C ASP A 442 -11.97 -10.49 51.85
N TYR A 443 -12.23 -9.24 51.50
CA TYR A 443 -11.20 -8.26 51.16
C TYR A 443 -10.29 -7.95 52.37
N LYS A 444 -10.85 -7.71 53.54
CA LYS A 444 -10.11 -7.50 54.79
C LYS A 444 -9.29 -8.72 55.23
N ALA A 445 -9.69 -9.93 54.80
CA ALA A 445 -8.98 -11.17 54.98
C ALA A 445 -7.86 -11.39 53.89
N GLY A 446 -7.57 -10.37 53.03
CA GLY A 446 -6.51 -10.42 52.03
C GLY A 446 -6.87 -11.04 50.68
N LYS A 447 -8.18 -11.27 50.41
CA LYS A 447 -8.63 -11.77 49.10
C LYS A 447 -8.87 -10.62 48.13
N ASP A 448 -7.82 -10.20 47.40
CA ASP A 448 -7.88 -9.05 46.46
C ASP A 448 -8.97 -9.18 45.38
N LYS A 449 -9.39 -10.38 45.03
CA LYS A 449 -10.45 -10.61 44.03
C LYS A 449 -11.82 -10.05 44.49
N ALA A 450 -12.05 -9.89 45.80
CA ALA A 450 -13.30 -9.38 46.36
C ALA A 450 -13.55 -7.91 45.97
N ILE A 451 -12.50 -7.10 45.84
CA ILE A 451 -12.63 -5.70 45.40
C ILE A 451 -13.17 -5.62 43.97
N GLY A 452 -12.73 -6.51 43.09
CA GLY A 452 -13.23 -6.58 41.70
C GLY A 452 -14.73 -6.85 41.62
N PHE A 453 -15.26 -7.70 42.51
CA PHE A 453 -16.68 -7.95 42.62
C PHE A 453 -17.44 -6.68 43.07
N LEU A 454 -16.97 -5.99 44.10
CA LEU A 454 -17.59 -4.75 44.61
C LEU A 454 -17.58 -3.64 43.57
N VAL A 455 -16.48 -3.47 42.85
CA VAL A 455 -16.37 -2.55 41.67
C VAL A 455 -17.42 -2.94 40.63
N GLY A 456 -17.56 -4.23 40.31
CA GLY A 456 -18.57 -4.72 39.37
C GLY A 456 -20.01 -4.40 39.79
N GLN A 457 -20.34 -4.49 41.07
CA GLN A 457 -21.67 -4.12 41.62
C GLN A 457 -21.94 -2.61 41.46
N ILE A 458 -20.97 -1.76 41.79
CA ILE A 458 -21.09 -0.30 41.63
C ILE A 458 -21.22 0.07 40.15
N MET A 459 -20.44 -0.56 39.28
CA MET A 459 -20.55 -0.36 37.85
C MET A 459 -21.93 -0.77 37.32
N LYS A 460 -22.52 -1.85 37.82
CA LYS A 460 -23.89 -2.26 37.49
C LYS A 460 -24.92 -1.26 37.95
N LYS A 461 -24.86 -0.80 39.23
CA LYS A 461 -25.75 0.22 39.78
C LYS A 461 -25.65 1.54 39.04
N SER A 462 -24.47 2.00 38.71
CA SER A 462 -24.24 3.23 37.95
C SER A 462 -24.51 3.08 36.42
N ARG A 463 -24.95 1.91 35.96
CA ARG A 463 -25.11 1.58 34.52
C ARG A 463 -23.84 1.84 33.70
N GLY A 464 -22.67 1.59 34.29
CA GLY A 464 -21.36 1.81 33.67
C GLY A 464 -20.91 3.27 33.66
N LYS A 465 -21.59 4.18 34.34
CA LYS A 465 -21.28 5.61 34.36
C LYS A 465 -20.30 6.03 35.47
N ALA A 466 -20.07 5.23 36.51
CA ALA A 466 -19.08 5.53 37.54
C ALA A 466 -17.65 5.35 36.98
N ASN A 467 -16.71 6.21 37.41
CA ASN A 467 -15.29 6.04 37.06
C ASN A 467 -14.69 4.86 37.85
N PRO A 468 -14.24 3.75 37.18
CA PRO A 468 -13.75 2.57 37.91
C PRO A 468 -12.53 2.85 38.78
N GLY A 469 -11.64 3.78 38.36
CA GLY A 469 -10.47 4.18 39.16
C GLY A 469 -10.86 4.89 40.43
N MET A 470 -11.80 5.85 40.40
CA MET A 470 -12.34 6.53 41.58
C MET A 470 -13.08 5.54 42.49
N VAL A 471 -13.91 4.68 41.89
CA VAL A 471 -14.63 3.65 42.66
C VAL A 471 -13.65 2.73 43.39
N THR A 472 -12.60 2.27 42.75
CA THR A 472 -11.59 1.39 43.37
C THR A 472 -10.85 2.12 44.49
N LYS A 473 -10.48 3.39 44.28
CA LYS A 473 -9.81 4.22 45.28
C LYS A 473 -10.72 4.40 46.53
N MET A 474 -11.97 4.83 46.31
CA MET A 474 -12.93 5.08 47.43
C MET A 474 -13.29 3.78 48.17
N LEU A 475 -13.43 2.65 47.45
CA LEU A 475 -13.62 1.33 48.09
C LEU A 475 -12.46 1.00 49.02
N LYS A 476 -11.22 1.18 48.56
CA LYS A 476 -10.03 0.93 49.38
C LYS A 476 -9.99 1.82 50.63
N GLU A 477 -10.26 3.11 50.45
CA GLU A 477 -10.26 4.09 51.57
C GLU A 477 -11.37 3.78 52.59
N LYS A 478 -12.53 3.34 52.15
CA LYS A 478 -13.66 3.02 53.05
C LYS A 478 -13.61 1.63 53.68
N MET A 479 -12.83 0.71 53.13
CA MET A 479 -12.69 -0.64 53.68
C MET A 479 -11.41 -0.84 54.49
N GLN A 480 -10.50 0.16 54.55
CA GLN A 480 -9.42 0.17 55.52
C GLN A 480 -9.96 0.30 56.89
#